data_736490c63f4c7b3af86a8c5190e9c86a
#
_entry.id   736490c63f4c7b3af86a8c5190e9c86a
#
_cell.length_a   1.000
_cell.length_b   1.000
_cell.length_c   1.000
_cell.angle_alpha   90.00
_cell.angle_beta   90.00
_cell.angle_gamma   90.00
#
_symmetry.space_group_name_H-M   'P 1'
#
loop_
_entity.id
_entity.type
_entity.pdbx_description
1 polymer ?
#
loop_
_entity_poly.entity_id
_entity_poly.type
_entity_poly.pdbx_seq_one_letter_code
_entity_poly.pdbx_strand_id
1 'polypeptide(L)'
;MKIQLVSFPAYNRLSTKERLDRYSAVLDILSKTDAEFVMFSEWVLKSPSDLTSMEPALRKCRKKPVTALIELNEKKGLKGNQMYLFQDGVWQNIGCQVFAESSEVDEDNVELLLDEIEKYRLFEVNGLRFLCLQCGENNIMRSVKGEDRAIFRLQKCAKLKSRFDDIFSNVDVVLNPTHTPWLGRFKEPFESRMKT
;
A
#
# COMPACT_ATOMS: atom_id res chain seq x y z
N MET A 1 -16.03 9.71 5.35
CA MET A 1 -15.27 9.32 4.15
C MET A 1 -15.68 7.90 3.73
N LYS A 2 -15.87 7.66 2.44
CA LYS A 2 -16.16 6.33 1.87
C LYS A 2 -14.90 5.75 1.25
N ILE A 3 -14.50 4.56 1.71
CA ILE A 3 -13.37 3.80 1.18
C ILE A 3 -13.90 2.59 0.43
N GLN A 4 -13.39 2.35 -0.77
CA GLN A 4 -13.67 1.16 -1.58
C GLN A 4 -12.41 0.31 -1.66
N LEU A 5 -12.50 -0.93 -1.22
CA LEU A 5 -11.44 -1.92 -1.39
C LEU A 5 -11.75 -2.80 -2.61
N VAL A 6 -10.79 -2.96 -3.49
CA VAL A 6 -10.91 -3.73 -4.72
C VAL A 6 -9.84 -4.81 -4.74
N SER A 7 -10.25 -6.05 -4.92
CA SER A 7 -9.33 -7.18 -5.06
C SER A 7 -9.58 -7.89 -6.40
N PHE A 8 -8.51 -8.26 -7.07
CA PHE A 8 -8.53 -9.09 -8.26
C PHE A 8 -7.95 -10.48 -7.93
N PRO A 9 -8.37 -11.55 -8.62
CA PRO A 9 -7.74 -12.84 -8.46
C PRO A 9 -6.24 -12.74 -8.74
N ALA A 10 -5.40 -13.21 -7.81
CA ALA A 10 -3.96 -13.21 -7.98
C ALA A 10 -3.55 -14.22 -9.06
N TYR A 11 -2.90 -13.75 -10.11
CA TYR A 11 -2.31 -14.61 -11.14
C TYR A 11 -0.85 -14.23 -11.33
N ASN A 12 0.02 -15.21 -11.20
CA ASN A 12 1.46 -15.04 -11.43
C ASN A 12 1.80 -14.69 -12.87
N ARG A 13 0.90 -14.96 -13.82
CA ARG A 13 1.08 -14.65 -15.25
C ARG A 13 -0.27 -14.29 -15.87
N LEU A 14 -0.48 -13.01 -16.14
CA LEU A 14 -1.63 -12.56 -16.92
C LEU A 14 -1.36 -12.70 -18.41
N SER A 15 -2.30 -13.27 -19.15
CA SER A 15 -2.37 -13.17 -20.60
C SER A 15 -2.56 -11.70 -21.04
N THR A 16 -2.29 -11.39 -22.30
CA THR A 16 -2.54 -10.04 -22.84
C THR A 16 -4.00 -9.62 -22.67
N LYS A 17 -4.95 -10.55 -22.89
CA LYS A 17 -6.37 -10.30 -22.71
C LYS A 17 -6.70 -9.92 -21.27
N GLU A 18 -6.24 -10.71 -20.30
CA GLU A 18 -6.48 -10.44 -18.87
C GLU A 18 -5.88 -9.10 -18.43
N ARG A 19 -4.75 -8.69 -18.99
CA ARG A 19 -4.17 -7.36 -18.73
C ARG A 19 -5.06 -6.23 -19.23
N LEU A 20 -5.61 -6.36 -20.44
CA LEU A 20 -6.53 -5.39 -21.01
C LEU A 20 -7.85 -5.36 -20.23
N ASP A 21 -8.35 -6.52 -19.82
CA ASP A 21 -9.56 -6.64 -19.00
C ASP A 21 -9.36 -5.94 -17.65
N ARG A 22 -8.19 -6.10 -17.00
CA ARG A 22 -7.87 -5.42 -15.73
C ARG A 22 -7.71 -3.92 -15.90
N TYR A 23 -7.03 -3.48 -16.94
CA TYR A 23 -6.92 -2.04 -17.25
C TYR A 23 -8.31 -1.41 -17.39
N SER A 24 -9.18 -2.05 -18.18
CA SER A 24 -10.54 -1.59 -18.39
C SER A 24 -11.36 -1.59 -17.09
N ALA A 25 -11.20 -2.62 -16.25
CA ALA A 25 -11.86 -2.71 -14.95
C ALA A 25 -11.40 -1.62 -13.97
N VAL A 26 -10.09 -1.36 -13.88
CA VAL A 26 -9.54 -0.28 -13.03
C VAL A 26 -10.09 1.07 -13.49
N LEU A 27 -10.03 1.35 -14.79
CA LEU A 27 -10.54 2.60 -15.36
C LEU A 27 -12.05 2.76 -15.09
N ASP A 28 -12.85 1.70 -15.28
CA ASP A 28 -14.28 1.71 -15.04
C ASP A 28 -14.62 1.96 -13.58
N ILE A 29 -13.95 1.26 -12.66
CA ILE A 29 -14.12 1.44 -11.21
C ILE A 29 -13.80 2.89 -10.82
N LEU A 30 -12.62 3.39 -11.21
CA LEU A 30 -12.20 4.74 -10.87
C LEU A 30 -13.10 5.81 -11.51
N SER A 31 -13.66 5.57 -12.68
CA SER A 31 -14.54 6.51 -13.35
C SER A 31 -15.94 6.59 -12.71
N LYS A 32 -16.44 5.49 -12.15
CA LYS A 32 -17.81 5.35 -11.67
C LYS A 32 -17.98 5.36 -10.15
N THR A 33 -16.92 5.08 -9.40
CA THR A 33 -17.00 5.01 -7.94
C THR A 33 -17.49 6.33 -7.33
N ASP A 34 -18.30 6.23 -6.30
CA ASP A 34 -18.67 7.35 -5.43
C ASP A 34 -17.79 7.42 -4.16
N ALA A 35 -16.82 6.50 -4.02
CA ALA A 35 -15.84 6.54 -2.95
C ALA A 35 -14.85 7.70 -3.14
N GLU A 36 -14.39 8.22 -2.04
CA GLU A 36 -13.37 9.28 -1.98
C GLU A 36 -11.97 8.68 -2.04
N PHE A 37 -11.82 7.44 -1.56
CA PHE A 37 -10.58 6.68 -1.63
C PHE A 37 -10.84 5.26 -2.14
N VAL A 38 -10.00 4.80 -3.09
CA VAL A 38 -10.06 3.43 -3.63
C VAL A 38 -8.70 2.77 -3.44
N MET A 39 -8.66 1.62 -2.77
CA MET A 39 -7.47 0.80 -2.66
C MET A 39 -7.61 -0.47 -3.50
N PHE A 40 -6.68 -0.67 -4.40
CA PHE A 40 -6.52 -1.91 -5.13
C PHE A 40 -5.49 -2.78 -4.41
N SER A 41 -5.91 -3.97 -4.01
CA SER A 41 -4.98 -4.97 -3.45
C SER A 41 -4.34 -5.77 -4.58
N GLU A 42 -3.13 -6.22 -4.35
CA GLU A 42 -2.35 -7.04 -5.26
C GLU A 42 -1.85 -6.31 -6.53
N TRP A 43 -1.04 -6.99 -7.31
CA TRP A 43 -0.47 -6.50 -8.56
C TRP A 43 -1.52 -6.43 -9.66
N VAL A 44 -2.29 -5.39 -9.66
CA VAL A 44 -3.44 -5.23 -10.56
C VAL A 44 -2.99 -4.96 -11.99
N LEU A 45 -1.99 -4.10 -12.14
CA LEU A 45 -1.40 -3.72 -13.43
C LEU A 45 0.11 -4.00 -13.42
N LYS A 46 0.72 -3.95 -14.60
CA LYS A 46 2.15 -4.29 -14.75
C LYS A 46 3.04 -3.12 -15.11
N SER A 47 2.47 -2.05 -15.64
CA SER A 47 3.26 -0.97 -16.21
C SER A 47 2.80 0.40 -15.76
N PRO A 48 3.73 1.31 -15.41
CA PRO A 48 3.41 2.71 -15.16
C PRO A 48 2.73 3.38 -16.36
N SER A 49 3.03 2.93 -17.59
CA SER A 49 2.39 3.44 -18.80
C SER A 49 0.89 3.16 -18.83
N ASP A 50 0.43 2.04 -18.22
CA ASP A 50 -1.00 1.76 -18.07
C ASP A 50 -1.66 2.83 -17.19
N LEU A 51 -1.01 3.25 -16.11
CA LEU A 51 -1.50 4.29 -15.21
C LEU A 51 -1.57 5.65 -15.91
N THR A 52 -0.46 6.06 -16.52
CA THR A 52 -0.37 7.35 -17.22
C THR A 52 -1.39 7.45 -18.36
N SER A 53 -1.64 6.35 -19.08
CA SER A 53 -2.60 6.34 -20.20
C SER A 53 -4.05 6.53 -19.77
N MET A 54 -4.43 6.19 -18.53
CA MET A 54 -5.80 6.38 -18.05
C MET A 54 -6.06 7.78 -17.45
N GLU A 55 -5.03 8.56 -17.11
CA GLU A 55 -5.21 9.89 -16.51
C GLU A 55 -6.11 10.84 -17.30
N PRO A 56 -5.96 10.97 -18.64
CA PRO A 56 -6.84 11.88 -19.40
C PRO A 56 -8.31 11.48 -19.33
N ALA A 57 -8.59 10.17 -19.35
CA ALA A 57 -9.94 9.66 -19.23
C ALA A 57 -10.51 9.92 -17.83
N LEU A 58 -9.74 9.67 -16.78
CA LEU A 58 -10.15 9.92 -15.40
C LEU A 58 -10.43 11.40 -15.15
N ARG A 59 -9.59 12.32 -15.63
CA ARG A 59 -9.82 13.77 -15.52
C ARG A 59 -11.10 14.20 -16.22
N LYS A 60 -11.41 13.58 -17.37
CA LYS A 60 -12.61 13.94 -18.17
C LYS A 60 -13.91 13.38 -17.60
N CYS A 61 -13.88 12.16 -17.09
CA CYS A 61 -15.09 11.44 -16.66
C CYS A 61 -15.57 11.81 -15.27
N ARG A 62 -14.69 12.31 -14.40
CA ARG A 62 -15.04 12.53 -13.00
C ARG A 62 -15.55 13.92 -12.71
N LYS A 63 -16.66 13.95 -11.97
CA LYS A 63 -17.22 15.19 -11.39
C LYS A 63 -16.70 15.49 -9.98
N LYS A 64 -16.13 14.48 -9.29
CA LYS A 64 -15.61 14.60 -7.94
C LYS A 64 -14.18 14.04 -7.88
N PRO A 65 -13.29 14.61 -7.08
CA PRO A 65 -11.96 14.04 -6.88
C PRO A 65 -12.06 12.63 -6.29
N VAL A 66 -11.11 11.79 -6.64
CA VAL A 66 -10.87 10.48 -6.03
C VAL A 66 -9.39 10.35 -5.79
N THR A 67 -9.04 9.80 -4.64
CA THR A 67 -7.69 9.31 -4.37
C THR A 67 -7.68 7.80 -4.56
N ALA A 68 -6.67 7.26 -5.22
CA ALA A 68 -6.56 5.81 -5.39
C ALA A 68 -5.13 5.33 -5.13
N LEU A 69 -5.03 4.15 -4.52
CA LEU A 69 -3.78 3.45 -4.28
C LEU A 69 -3.76 2.16 -5.09
N ILE A 70 -2.69 1.95 -5.84
CA ILE A 70 -2.48 0.75 -6.64
C ILE A 70 -1.04 0.28 -6.53
N GLU A 71 -0.85 -1.02 -6.59
CA GLU A 71 0.47 -1.63 -6.62
C GLU A 71 0.73 -2.27 -7.98
N LEU A 72 1.94 -2.05 -8.50
CA LEU A 72 2.42 -2.66 -9.73
C LEU A 72 3.55 -3.64 -9.41
N ASN A 73 3.65 -4.69 -10.21
CA ASN A 73 4.81 -5.57 -10.24
C ASN A 73 5.55 -5.40 -11.59
N GLU A 74 6.47 -4.45 -11.63
CA GLU A 74 7.20 -4.13 -12.85
C GLU A 74 8.36 -5.09 -13.13
N LYS A 75 8.97 -5.63 -12.06
CA LYS A 75 10.19 -6.45 -12.13
C LYS A 75 10.14 -7.57 -11.09
N LYS A 76 11.03 -8.54 -11.24
CA LYS A 76 11.23 -9.56 -10.20
C LYS A 76 11.90 -8.95 -8.97
N GLY A 77 11.50 -9.41 -7.78
CA GLY A 77 12.04 -8.98 -6.49
C GLY A 77 11.33 -7.78 -5.88
N LEU A 78 11.73 -7.41 -4.68
CA LEU A 78 11.07 -6.37 -3.87
C LEU A 78 11.03 -5.01 -4.56
N LYS A 79 12.13 -4.60 -5.18
CA LYS A 79 12.21 -3.32 -5.91
C LYS A 79 11.30 -3.24 -7.14
N GLY A 80 10.71 -4.37 -7.55
CA GLY A 80 9.70 -4.42 -8.61
C GLY A 80 8.29 -4.15 -8.11
N ASN A 81 8.06 -4.28 -6.81
CA ASN A 81 6.78 -3.99 -6.19
C ASN A 81 6.72 -2.48 -5.89
N GLN A 82 6.05 -1.75 -6.78
CA GLN A 82 5.98 -0.30 -6.70
C GLN A 82 4.56 0.16 -6.41
N MET A 83 4.42 1.12 -5.50
CA MET A 83 3.13 1.73 -5.19
C MET A 83 2.95 3.05 -5.93
N TYR A 84 1.73 3.27 -6.38
CA TYR A 84 1.31 4.50 -7.03
C TYR A 84 0.06 5.05 -6.36
N LEU A 85 0.11 6.34 -6.07
CA LEU A 85 -1.00 7.12 -5.55
C LEU A 85 -1.56 7.99 -6.68
N PHE A 86 -2.86 7.89 -6.94
CA PHE A 86 -3.60 8.83 -7.79
C PHE A 86 -4.20 9.91 -6.93
N GLN A 87 -3.76 11.12 -7.11
CA GLN A 87 -4.29 12.29 -6.43
C GLN A 87 -4.18 13.50 -7.36
N ASP A 88 -5.13 14.41 -7.30
CA ASP A 88 -5.17 15.63 -8.13
C ASP A 88 -5.09 15.37 -9.65
N GLY A 89 -5.58 14.21 -10.06
CA GLY A 89 -5.66 13.84 -11.48
C GLY A 89 -4.39 13.23 -12.07
N VAL A 90 -3.38 12.93 -11.26
CA VAL A 90 -2.12 12.33 -11.70
C VAL A 90 -1.72 11.15 -10.82
N TRP A 91 -0.98 10.20 -11.41
CA TRP A 91 -0.35 9.11 -10.69
C TRP A 91 1.07 9.51 -10.23
N GLN A 92 1.35 9.27 -8.98
CA GLN A 92 2.67 9.49 -8.39
C GLN A 92 3.21 8.17 -7.86
N ASN A 93 4.47 7.86 -8.16
CA ASN A 93 5.16 6.75 -7.53
C ASN A 93 5.49 7.13 -6.09
N ILE A 94 5.02 6.32 -5.13
CA ILE A 94 5.23 6.53 -3.69
C ILE A 94 6.20 5.51 -3.07
N GLY A 95 7.05 4.90 -3.88
CA GLY A 95 8.14 4.04 -3.46
C GLY A 95 7.94 2.56 -3.77
N CYS A 96 8.95 1.78 -3.41
CA CYS A 96 8.97 0.34 -3.59
C CYS A 96 9.11 -0.39 -2.25
N GLN A 97 8.77 -1.69 -2.25
CA GLN A 97 8.89 -2.52 -1.06
C GLN A 97 10.34 -2.62 -0.57
N VAL A 98 10.58 -2.34 0.69
CA VAL A 98 11.91 -2.36 1.31
C VAL A 98 12.26 -3.76 1.79
N PHE A 99 11.34 -4.43 2.48
CA PHE A 99 11.51 -5.82 2.94
C PHE A 99 10.20 -6.60 2.91
N ALA A 100 10.31 -7.94 2.80
CA ALA A 100 9.18 -8.85 2.76
C ALA A 100 9.04 -9.68 4.05
N GLU A 101 10.16 -10.00 4.69
CA GLU A 101 10.21 -10.94 5.80
C GLU A 101 10.76 -10.30 7.07
N SER A 102 10.40 -10.90 8.22
CA SER A 102 10.87 -10.41 9.51
C SER A 102 12.38 -10.58 9.74
N SER A 103 13.02 -11.48 9.01
CA SER A 103 14.49 -11.69 9.01
C SER A 103 15.24 -10.55 8.34
N GLU A 104 14.58 -9.75 7.51
CA GLU A 104 15.14 -8.60 6.79
C GLU A 104 14.99 -7.29 7.58
N VAL A 105 14.38 -7.34 8.77
CA VAL A 105 14.16 -6.16 9.62
C VAL A 105 15.37 -5.90 10.47
N ASP A 106 16.32 -5.15 9.95
CA ASP A 106 17.50 -4.59 10.61
C ASP A 106 17.45 -3.06 10.66
N GLU A 107 18.47 -2.43 11.26
CA GLU A 107 18.49 -0.97 11.42
C GLU A 107 18.57 -0.24 10.07
N ASP A 108 19.35 -0.74 9.12
CA ASP A 108 19.54 -0.11 7.82
C ASP A 108 18.24 -0.16 6.98
N ASN A 109 17.61 -1.32 6.91
CA ASN A 109 16.34 -1.48 6.17
C ASN A 109 15.20 -0.73 6.84
N VAL A 110 15.17 -0.66 8.17
CA VAL A 110 14.15 0.13 8.87
C VAL A 110 14.39 1.63 8.68
N GLU A 111 15.62 2.11 8.73
CA GLU A 111 15.93 3.52 8.43
C GLU A 111 15.49 3.87 7.01
N LEU A 112 15.81 3.02 6.03
CA LEU A 112 15.37 3.19 4.65
C LEU A 112 13.84 3.24 4.52
N LEU A 113 13.11 2.33 5.21
CA LEU A 113 11.65 2.34 5.17
C LEU A 113 11.08 3.62 5.79
N LEU A 114 11.62 4.09 6.93
CA LEU A 114 11.16 5.32 7.56
C LEU A 114 11.44 6.54 6.66
N ASP A 115 12.57 6.58 5.96
CA ASP A 115 12.87 7.62 4.97
C ASP A 115 11.88 7.61 3.81
N GLU A 116 11.54 6.43 3.27
CA GLU A 116 10.52 6.28 2.23
C GLU A 116 9.13 6.71 2.72
N ILE A 117 8.78 6.38 3.96
CA ILE A 117 7.50 6.77 4.55
C ILE A 117 7.41 8.30 4.65
N GLU A 118 8.37 8.94 5.30
CA GLU A 118 8.37 10.39 5.53
C GLU A 118 8.35 11.19 4.23
N LYS A 119 9.00 10.66 3.19
CA LYS A 119 9.15 11.38 1.93
C LYS A 119 7.98 11.18 0.97
N TYR A 120 7.35 9.99 0.95
CA TYR A 120 6.45 9.64 -0.14
C TYR A 120 5.14 8.99 0.28
N ARG A 121 5.08 8.33 1.48
CA ARG A 121 3.99 7.42 1.80
C ARG A 121 2.98 7.96 2.81
N LEU A 122 3.19 9.19 3.24
CA LEU A 122 2.23 9.94 4.04
C LEU A 122 1.44 10.86 3.12
N PHE A 123 0.12 10.76 3.17
CA PHE A 123 -0.76 11.61 2.37
C PHE A 123 -2.06 11.88 3.11
N GLU A 124 -2.79 12.88 2.66
CA GLU A 124 -4.06 13.28 3.27
C GLU A 124 -5.22 13.11 2.30
N VAL A 125 -6.35 12.61 2.83
CA VAL A 125 -7.61 12.57 2.11
C VAL A 125 -8.72 13.05 3.05
N ASN A 126 -9.37 14.15 2.70
CA ASN A 126 -10.47 14.74 3.47
C ASN A 126 -10.15 15.00 4.95
N GLY A 127 -8.95 15.48 5.24
CA GLY A 127 -8.50 15.79 6.59
C GLY A 127 -8.04 14.59 7.42
N LEU A 128 -8.04 13.38 6.85
CA LEU A 128 -7.45 12.20 7.47
C LEU A 128 -6.07 11.93 6.90
N ARG A 129 -5.13 11.63 7.79
CA ARG A 129 -3.74 11.27 7.45
C ARG A 129 -3.60 9.78 7.25
N PHE A 130 -3.10 9.41 6.10
CA PHE A 130 -2.86 8.03 5.69
C PHE A 130 -1.38 7.72 5.66
N LEU A 131 -1.05 6.52 6.10
CA LEU A 131 0.25 5.88 5.91
C LEU A 131 0.07 4.63 5.06
N CYS A 132 0.91 4.43 4.06
CA CYS A 132 0.93 3.20 3.28
C CYS A 132 2.17 2.35 3.56
N LEU A 133 1.96 1.10 3.96
CA LEU A 133 2.97 0.06 4.05
C LEU A 133 2.71 -1.02 3.00
N GLN A 134 3.74 -1.52 2.34
CA GLN A 134 3.60 -2.69 1.47
C GLN A 134 3.55 -4.00 2.27
N CYS A 135 3.10 -5.08 1.64
CA CYS A 135 2.72 -6.34 2.28
C CYS A 135 3.66 -6.79 3.40
N GLY A 136 4.94 -6.99 3.12
CA GLY A 136 5.91 -7.47 4.10
C GLY A 136 6.40 -6.43 5.11
N GLU A 137 6.17 -5.15 4.83
CA GLU A 137 6.68 -4.05 5.68
C GLU A 137 5.97 -3.96 7.03
N ASN A 138 4.82 -4.60 7.19
CA ASN A 138 4.22 -4.82 8.50
C ASN A 138 5.16 -5.52 9.50
N ASN A 139 6.19 -6.21 9.00
CA ASN A 139 7.20 -6.82 9.85
C ASN A 139 8.05 -5.82 10.63
N ILE A 140 7.96 -4.51 10.34
CA ILE A 140 8.52 -3.45 11.19
C ILE A 140 7.94 -3.52 12.62
N MET A 141 6.76 -4.10 12.75
CA MET A 141 6.10 -4.40 14.01
C MET A 141 6.19 -5.88 14.34
N ARG A 142 6.05 -6.23 15.60
CA ARG A 142 5.90 -7.60 16.09
C ARG A 142 4.79 -7.71 17.10
N SER A 143 4.02 -8.79 17.05
CA SER A 143 3.01 -9.09 18.05
C SER A 143 3.64 -9.33 19.42
N VAL A 144 2.97 -8.89 20.47
CA VAL A 144 3.35 -9.19 21.85
C VAL A 144 2.62 -10.47 22.27
N LYS A 145 3.39 -11.47 22.75
CA LYS A 145 2.82 -12.77 23.14
C LYS A 145 1.82 -12.59 24.28
N GLY A 146 0.61 -13.05 24.08
CA GLY A 146 -0.46 -12.96 25.09
C GLY A 146 -1.20 -11.62 25.12
N GLU A 147 -0.89 -10.69 24.24
CA GLU A 147 -1.54 -9.39 24.15
C GLU A 147 -2.10 -9.19 22.73
N ASP A 148 -3.21 -8.47 22.62
CA ASP A 148 -3.84 -8.10 21.35
C ASP A 148 -3.28 -6.76 20.83
N ARG A 149 -1.95 -6.66 20.81
CA ARG A 149 -1.23 -5.48 20.28
C ARG A 149 0.08 -5.86 19.63
N ALA A 150 0.59 -4.96 18.83
CA ALA A 150 1.93 -5.03 18.29
C ALA A 150 2.80 -3.86 18.79
N ILE A 151 4.10 -4.04 18.70
CA ILE A 151 5.09 -3.03 19.07
C ILE A 151 6.14 -2.94 17.96
N PHE A 152 6.80 -1.80 17.87
CA PHE A 152 7.97 -1.63 16.99
C PHE A 152 8.99 -2.73 17.24
N ARG A 153 9.55 -3.32 16.19
CA ARG A 153 10.44 -4.49 16.33
C ARG A 153 11.80 -4.14 16.94
N LEU A 154 12.39 -3.02 16.54
CA LEU A 154 13.72 -2.60 17.00
C LEU A 154 13.65 -1.69 18.25
N GLN A 155 13.02 -2.18 19.32
CA GLN A 155 12.81 -1.43 20.57
C GLN A 155 14.09 -0.86 21.19
N LYS A 156 15.25 -1.47 20.93
CA LYS A 156 16.55 -1.06 21.50
C LYS A 156 17.20 0.08 20.74
N CYS A 157 16.82 0.32 19.50
CA CYS A 157 17.30 1.44 18.69
C CYS A 157 16.46 2.69 18.99
N ALA A 158 16.87 3.50 19.96
CA ALA A 158 16.11 4.66 20.43
C ALA A 158 15.82 5.67 19.30
N LYS A 159 16.77 5.90 18.39
CA LYS A 159 16.62 6.81 17.24
C LYS A 159 15.46 6.36 16.33
N LEU A 160 15.50 5.10 15.88
CA LEU A 160 14.48 4.56 14.97
C LEU A 160 13.14 4.41 15.67
N LYS A 161 13.15 4.06 16.96
CA LYS A 161 11.91 3.99 17.75
C LYS A 161 11.24 5.35 17.87
N SER A 162 11.98 6.41 18.16
CA SER A 162 11.41 7.77 18.22
C SER A 162 10.78 8.18 16.89
N ARG A 163 11.48 7.98 15.76
CA ARG A 163 10.92 8.26 14.43
C ARG A 163 9.65 7.46 14.15
N PHE A 164 9.67 6.16 14.47
CA PHE A 164 8.49 5.31 14.30
C PHE A 164 7.31 5.83 15.13
N ASP A 165 7.54 6.12 16.42
CA ASP A 165 6.49 6.62 17.32
C ASP A 165 5.94 7.98 16.82
N ASP A 166 6.81 8.89 16.34
CA ASP A 166 6.42 10.18 15.79
C ASP A 166 5.56 10.05 14.54
N ILE A 167 5.91 9.14 13.62
CA ILE A 167 5.13 8.88 12.41
C ILE A 167 3.76 8.30 12.79
N PHE A 168 3.75 7.20 13.53
CA PHE A 168 2.53 6.44 13.80
C PHE A 168 1.56 7.15 14.74
N SER A 169 2.04 8.03 15.63
CA SER A 169 1.16 8.87 16.46
C SER A 169 0.42 9.97 15.69
N ASN A 170 0.88 10.27 14.48
CA ASN A 170 0.32 11.32 13.63
C ASN A 170 -0.46 10.77 12.43
N VAL A 171 -0.84 9.49 12.42
CA VAL A 171 -1.55 8.82 11.33
C VAL A 171 -2.92 8.36 11.82
N ASP A 172 -3.96 8.66 11.05
CA ASP A 172 -5.33 8.22 11.35
C ASP A 172 -5.62 6.83 10.75
N VAL A 173 -5.00 6.50 9.61
CA VAL A 173 -5.26 5.26 8.88
C VAL A 173 -3.96 4.68 8.34
N VAL A 174 -3.69 3.41 8.66
CA VAL A 174 -2.61 2.64 8.04
C VAL A 174 -3.20 1.74 6.96
N LEU A 175 -2.69 1.86 5.75
CA LEU A 175 -3.05 1.02 4.61
C LEU A 175 -1.96 -0.02 4.39
N ASN A 176 -2.37 -1.26 4.18
CA ASN A 176 -1.46 -2.33 3.80
C ASN A 176 -2.09 -3.20 2.72
N PRO A 177 -1.87 -2.89 1.43
CA PRO A 177 -2.27 -3.77 0.34
C PRO A 177 -1.48 -5.07 0.44
N THR A 178 -2.18 -6.17 0.73
CA THR A 178 -1.57 -7.49 0.92
C THR A 178 -1.79 -8.37 -0.29
N HIS A 179 -0.76 -9.11 -0.70
CA HIS A 179 -0.80 -10.02 -1.85
C HIS A 179 -1.30 -11.40 -1.53
N THR A 180 -1.30 -11.79 -0.25
CA THR A 180 -1.50 -13.19 0.07
C THR A 180 -2.48 -13.34 1.21
N PRO A 181 -3.70 -13.78 0.94
CA PRO A 181 -4.50 -14.40 1.95
C PRO A 181 -3.90 -15.79 2.24
N TRP A 182 -2.80 -15.86 2.95
CA TRP A 182 -2.33 -17.12 3.52
C TRP A 182 -3.33 -17.57 4.57
N LEU A 183 -4.29 -18.32 4.12
CA LEU A 183 -5.31 -18.92 4.95
C LEU A 183 -4.65 -19.78 6.03
N GLY A 184 -4.86 -19.43 7.28
CA GLY A 184 -4.71 -20.28 8.43
C GLY A 184 -3.49 -20.08 9.31
N ARG A 185 -2.27 -19.95 8.81
CA ARG A 185 -1.07 -19.88 9.68
C ARG A 185 -0.62 -18.47 10.09
N PHE A 186 -1.05 -17.44 9.37
CA PHE A 186 -0.59 -16.06 9.55
C PHE A 186 -1.72 -15.07 9.88
N LYS A 187 -2.95 -15.53 9.99
CA LYS A 187 -4.11 -14.68 10.26
C LYS A 187 -3.96 -13.95 11.60
N GLU A 188 -3.71 -14.67 12.68
CA GLU A 188 -3.61 -14.08 14.02
C GLU A 188 -2.46 -13.06 14.18
N PRO A 189 -1.21 -13.36 13.74
CA PRO A 189 -0.14 -12.38 13.79
C PRO A 189 -0.40 -11.14 12.94
N PHE A 190 -1.09 -11.28 11.81
CA PHE A 190 -1.46 -10.17 10.96
C PHE A 190 -2.52 -9.29 11.62
N GLU A 191 -3.60 -9.88 12.12
CA GLU A 191 -4.68 -9.17 12.80
C GLU A 191 -4.16 -8.39 14.02
N SER A 192 -3.26 -8.98 14.82
CA SER A 192 -2.68 -8.29 15.98
C SER A 192 -1.80 -7.10 15.60
N ARG A 193 -1.13 -7.14 14.43
CA ARG A 193 -0.32 -6.01 13.93
C ARG A 193 -1.15 -4.87 13.37
N MET A 194 -2.38 -5.14 12.97
CA MET A 194 -3.30 -4.12 12.45
C MET A 194 -4.09 -3.41 13.54
N LYS A 195 -3.93 -3.83 14.80
CA LYS A 195 -4.60 -3.24 15.99
C LYS A 195 -3.67 -2.33 16.81
N THR A 196 -2.60 -1.84 16.24
CA THR A 196 -1.66 -0.93 16.91
C THR A 196 -2.21 0.46 17.09
#